data_9ec3a17790fb0acdbc4b8c50be13e453
#
_entry.id   9ec3a17790fb0acdbc4b8c50be13e453
#
_cell.length_a   1.000
_cell.length_b   1.000
_cell.length_c   1.000
_cell.angle_alpha   90.00
_cell.angle_beta   90.00
_cell.angle_gamma   90.00
#
_symmetry.space_group_name_H-M   'P 1'
#
loop_
_entity.id
_entity.type
_entity.pdbx_description
1 polymer ?
#
loop_
_entity_poly.entity_id
_entity_poly.type
_entity_poly.pdbx_seq_one_letter_code
_entity_poly.pdbx_strand_id
1 'polypeptide(L)'
;MSATPPSASTDFKHFFGAVPTDQNALDLFAGEWSSSPPSDRPDLKAGVTPLFDDPRIAWAHHRLMDMGVENGFTGRDVLELGPLEGGHTYLIDRLNAAAVTAVEANARAYLKCLIAKETFRMSARVRFLLGDCLAHLRTVDQTHDIAVASGLLYHLTNPVELLELLARRSNAIFLWTVFYDPDFVAQNPVPGAKFSEQLPMEHAGFKHTVHRFNYGPSLDWKGFCGGGDIYSYWMEKKEIIAALEHFGFRDFRTEQHPNVHGSALMLVARK
;
A
#
# COMPACT_ATOMS: atom_id res chain seq x y z
N MET A 1 29.07 -34.89 -35.84
CA MET A 1 27.66 -35.19 -35.55
C MET A 1 27.27 -34.40 -34.34
N SER A 2 26.58 -33.29 -34.50
CA SER A 2 26.13 -32.45 -33.43
C SER A 2 24.82 -33.07 -32.89
N ALA A 3 24.85 -33.55 -31.64
CA ALA A 3 23.67 -34.06 -30.99
C ALA A 3 22.79 -32.87 -30.61
N THR A 4 21.60 -32.78 -31.18
CA THR A 4 20.53 -31.85 -30.77
C THR A 4 20.17 -32.18 -29.34
N PRO A 5 20.14 -31.17 -28.42
CA PRO A 5 19.73 -31.43 -27.03
C PRO A 5 18.27 -31.93 -27.04
N PRO A 6 17.88 -32.85 -26.15
CA PRO A 6 16.53 -33.35 -26.08
C PRO A 6 15.57 -32.18 -25.81
N SER A 7 14.48 -32.11 -26.57
CA SER A 7 13.38 -31.19 -26.34
C SER A 7 12.88 -31.39 -24.91
N ALA A 8 12.80 -30.32 -24.13
CA ALA A 8 12.24 -30.37 -22.78
C ALA A 8 10.83 -30.99 -22.87
N SER A 9 10.61 -32.09 -22.12
CA SER A 9 9.33 -32.77 -22.08
C SER A 9 8.31 -31.82 -21.47
N THR A 10 7.20 -31.59 -22.18
CA THR A 10 6.11 -30.70 -21.80
C THR A 10 5.21 -31.24 -20.68
N ASP A 11 5.58 -32.38 -20.07
CA ASP A 11 4.71 -33.11 -19.15
C ASP A 11 4.79 -32.68 -17.68
N PHE A 12 5.77 -31.84 -17.31
CA PHE A 12 5.90 -31.33 -15.95
C PHE A 12 5.56 -29.84 -15.88
N LYS A 13 4.29 -29.51 -15.79
CA LYS A 13 3.76 -28.14 -15.76
C LYS A 13 4.36 -27.23 -14.67
N HIS A 14 5.03 -27.80 -13.68
CA HIS A 14 5.61 -27.09 -12.53
C HIS A 14 7.14 -27.12 -12.53
N PHE A 15 7.77 -27.70 -13.53
CA PHE A 15 9.22 -27.79 -13.62
C PHE A 15 9.79 -26.62 -14.44
N PHE A 16 10.71 -25.87 -13.85
CA PHE A 16 11.38 -24.75 -14.52
C PHE A 16 12.77 -25.23 -15.01
N GLY A 17 12.90 -25.51 -16.30
CA GLY A 17 14.08 -26.13 -16.89
C GLY A 17 15.20 -25.17 -17.30
N ALA A 18 15.12 -23.86 -16.92
CA ALA A 18 16.14 -22.88 -17.24
C ALA A 18 17.22 -22.76 -16.15
N VAL A 19 18.35 -22.11 -16.50
CA VAL A 19 19.38 -21.74 -15.52
C VAL A 19 18.79 -20.81 -14.47
N PRO A 20 19.06 -21.01 -13.15
CA PRO A 20 18.52 -20.16 -12.09
C PRO A 20 18.95 -18.70 -12.24
N THR A 21 17.97 -17.79 -12.25
CA THR A 21 18.18 -16.34 -12.27
C THR A 21 17.09 -15.64 -11.44
N ASP A 22 17.35 -14.43 -11.00
CA ASP A 22 16.34 -13.59 -10.33
C ASP A 22 15.13 -13.29 -11.26
N GLN A 23 15.38 -13.15 -12.57
CA GLN A 23 14.32 -12.91 -13.55
C GLN A 23 13.32 -14.05 -13.61
N ASN A 24 13.77 -15.31 -13.48
CA ASN A 24 12.87 -16.46 -13.51
C ASN A 24 11.81 -16.41 -12.41
N ALA A 25 12.15 -15.88 -11.24
CA ALA A 25 11.20 -15.71 -10.14
C ALA A 25 10.18 -14.61 -10.45
N LEU A 26 10.60 -13.51 -11.07
CA LEU A 26 9.69 -12.44 -11.52
C LEU A 26 8.76 -12.93 -12.63
N ASP A 27 9.26 -13.76 -13.54
CA ASP A 27 8.51 -14.31 -14.68
C ASP A 27 7.36 -15.25 -14.25
N LEU A 28 7.35 -15.77 -13.01
CA LEU A 28 6.20 -16.50 -12.46
C LEU A 28 4.91 -15.65 -12.46
N PHE A 29 5.06 -14.33 -12.42
CA PHE A 29 3.97 -13.36 -12.47
C PHE A 29 4.10 -12.42 -13.67
N ALA A 30 4.68 -12.89 -14.79
CA ALA A 30 4.83 -12.07 -15.99
C ALA A 30 3.48 -11.49 -16.45
N GLY A 31 3.44 -10.18 -16.68
CA GLY A 31 2.23 -9.44 -17.05
C GLY A 31 1.27 -9.13 -15.90
N GLU A 32 1.62 -9.49 -14.66
CA GLU A 32 0.81 -9.20 -13.46
C GLU A 32 1.49 -8.22 -12.49
N TRP A 33 2.75 -7.90 -12.72
CA TRP A 33 3.45 -6.89 -11.94
C TRP A 33 2.95 -5.49 -12.29
N SER A 34 2.56 -4.72 -11.29
CA SER A 34 2.38 -3.27 -11.43
C SER A 34 3.72 -2.55 -11.35
N SER A 35 4.57 -2.98 -10.43
CA SER A 35 5.85 -2.31 -10.11
C SER A 35 6.96 -2.67 -11.09
N SER A 36 7.73 -1.66 -11.54
CA SER A 36 9.05 -1.88 -12.13
C SER A 36 10.04 -2.35 -11.08
N PRO A 37 11.08 -3.11 -11.43
CA PRO A 37 12.20 -3.38 -10.52
C PRO A 37 12.84 -2.07 -10.03
N PRO A 38 13.54 -2.09 -8.88
CA PRO A 38 14.29 -0.92 -8.41
C PRO A 38 15.34 -0.48 -9.45
N SER A 39 15.63 0.81 -9.50
CA SER A 39 16.53 1.42 -10.48
C SER A 39 17.97 0.90 -10.41
N ASP A 40 18.39 0.32 -9.29
CA ASP A 40 19.69 -0.35 -9.10
C ASP A 40 19.71 -1.79 -9.67
N ARG A 41 18.58 -2.29 -10.21
CA ARG A 41 18.45 -3.58 -10.89
C ARG A 41 17.95 -3.45 -12.34
N PRO A 42 18.70 -2.73 -13.21
CA PRO A 42 18.30 -2.51 -14.61
C PRO A 42 18.36 -3.79 -15.47
N ASP A 43 18.94 -4.85 -14.95
CA ASP A 43 19.00 -6.18 -15.53
C ASP A 43 17.66 -6.93 -15.48
N LEU A 44 16.72 -6.49 -14.63
CA LEU A 44 15.44 -7.15 -14.37
C LEU A 44 14.27 -6.43 -15.06
N LYS A 45 13.21 -7.19 -15.35
CA LYS A 45 11.98 -6.70 -15.96
C LYS A 45 10.77 -7.23 -15.20
N ALA A 46 9.80 -6.33 -14.96
CA ALA A 46 8.53 -6.67 -14.32
C ALA A 46 7.43 -5.72 -14.82
N GLY A 47 6.78 -4.96 -13.96
CA GLY A 47 5.82 -3.91 -14.33
C GLY A 47 6.49 -2.59 -14.74
N VAL A 48 5.70 -1.50 -14.67
CA VAL A 48 6.14 -0.18 -15.17
C VAL A 48 6.05 0.95 -14.12
N THR A 49 5.32 0.73 -13.02
CA THR A 49 5.14 1.75 -11.98
C THR A 49 6.33 1.74 -11.02
N PRO A 50 7.03 2.87 -10.80
CA PRO A 50 8.28 2.89 -10.02
C PRO A 50 8.03 2.87 -8.50
N LEU A 51 7.32 1.84 -7.97
CA LEU A 51 7.00 1.76 -6.55
C LEU A 51 8.23 1.43 -5.67
N PHE A 52 9.26 0.79 -6.24
CA PHE A 52 10.53 0.53 -5.55
C PHE A 52 11.49 1.75 -5.53
N ASP A 53 11.13 2.83 -6.23
CA ASP A 53 11.83 4.12 -6.25
C ASP A 53 10.86 5.27 -5.92
N ASP A 54 9.77 4.99 -5.22
CA ASP A 54 8.70 5.95 -4.93
C ASP A 54 9.17 7.06 -3.98
N PRO A 55 9.11 8.34 -4.39
CA PRO A 55 9.59 9.46 -3.56
C PRO A 55 8.72 9.70 -2.31
N ARG A 56 7.52 9.14 -2.22
CA ARG A 56 6.61 9.31 -1.09
C ARG A 56 7.23 8.82 0.22
N ILE A 57 8.00 7.74 0.21
CA ILE A 57 8.68 7.23 1.42
C ILE A 57 9.80 8.19 1.87
N ALA A 58 10.58 8.75 0.95
CA ALA A 58 11.58 9.76 1.29
C ALA A 58 10.92 11.04 1.83
N TRP A 59 9.82 11.48 1.23
CA TRP A 59 9.03 12.60 1.74
C TRP A 59 8.54 12.33 3.17
N ALA A 60 7.93 11.18 3.42
CA ALA A 60 7.44 10.81 4.75
C ALA A 60 8.59 10.76 5.78
N HIS A 61 9.75 10.18 5.40
CA HIS A 61 10.93 10.13 6.25
C HIS A 61 11.37 11.52 6.72
N HIS A 62 11.48 12.49 5.79
CA HIS A 62 11.84 13.85 6.12
C HIS A 62 10.78 14.56 6.96
N ARG A 63 9.47 14.38 6.63
CA ARG A 63 8.39 14.99 7.43
C ARG A 63 8.33 14.44 8.86
N LEU A 64 8.58 13.14 9.06
CA LEU A 64 8.73 12.55 10.39
C LEU A 64 9.88 13.23 11.18
N MET A 65 11.02 13.46 10.54
CA MET A 65 12.14 14.18 11.17
C MET A 65 11.77 15.62 11.56
N ASP A 66 11.10 16.36 10.67
CA ASP A 66 10.60 17.71 10.93
C ASP A 66 9.60 17.78 12.11
N MET A 67 8.97 16.65 12.44
CA MET A 67 8.04 16.51 13.57
C MET A 67 8.71 15.96 14.83
N GLY A 68 10.04 15.85 14.84
CA GLY A 68 10.82 15.36 16.00
C GLY A 68 10.80 13.84 16.17
N VAL A 69 10.46 13.07 15.13
CA VAL A 69 10.76 11.63 15.06
C VAL A 69 12.22 11.51 14.62
N GLU A 70 13.11 11.46 15.58
CA GLU A 70 14.54 11.44 15.32
C GLU A 70 14.90 10.32 14.33
N ASN A 71 15.65 10.64 13.29
CA ASN A 71 16.06 9.74 12.20
C ASN A 71 14.92 9.12 11.38
N GLY A 72 13.69 9.65 11.47
CA GLY A 72 12.55 9.20 10.66
C GLY A 72 12.26 7.71 10.79
N PHE A 73 12.34 6.93 9.72
CA PHE A 73 12.16 5.47 9.74
C PHE A 73 13.38 4.70 10.29
N THR A 74 14.56 5.31 10.31
CA THR A 74 15.79 4.62 10.73
C THR A 74 15.71 4.17 12.18
N GLY A 75 15.95 2.89 12.44
CA GLY A 75 15.92 2.28 13.76
C GLY A 75 14.52 2.10 14.36
N ARG A 76 13.45 2.31 13.58
CA ARG A 76 12.06 2.22 14.04
C ARG A 76 11.43 0.86 13.72
N ASP A 77 10.51 0.43 14.59
CA ASP A 77 9.58 -0.67 14.30
C ASP A 77 8.41 -0.10 13.49
N VAL A 78 8.26 -0.60 12.24
CA VAL A 78 7.30 -0.10 11.26
C VAL A 78 6.27 -1.15 10.93
N LEU A 79 4.99 -0.76 10.97
CA LEU A 79 3.88 -1.53 10.43
C LEU A 79 3.46 -0.96 9.08
N GLU A 80 3.46 -1.75 8.04
CA GLU A 80 2.92 -1.37 6.73
C GLU A 80 1.66 -2.16 6.42
N LEU A 81 0.62 -1.47 5.93
CA LEU A 81 -0.66 -2.06 5.57
C LEU A 81 -0.89 -1.90 4.06
N GLY A 82 -1.11 -3.00 3.37
CA GLY A 82 -1.30 -3.05 1.92
C GLY A 82 -0.02 -2.76 1.13
N PRO A 83 1.07 -3.51 1.32
CA PRO A 83 2.34 -3.29 0.62
C PRO A 83 2.26 -3.54 -0.90
N LEU A 84 1.18 -4.11 -1.42
CA LEU A 84 0.96 -4.53 -2.79
C LEU A 84 2.05 -5.51 -3.27
N GLU A 85 3.19 -5.00 -3.74
CA GLU A 85 4.33 -5.80 -4.24
C GLU A 85 5.62 -5.52 -3.45
N GLY A 86 5.49 -4.80 -2.31
CA GLY A 86 6.57 -4.56 -1.37
C GLY A 86 7.51 -3.39 -1.72
N GLY A 87 7.10 -2.49 -2.64
CA GLY A 87 7.95 -1.35 -3.04
C GLY A 87 8.28 -0.41 -1.88
N HIS A 88 7.28 0.02 -1.13
CA HIS A 88 7.50 0.87 0.04
C HIS A 88 8.22 0.11 1.17
N THR A 89 7.87 -1.18 1.40
CA THR A 89 8.60 -2.04 2.35
C THR A 89 10.10 -2.07 2.04
N TYR A 90 10.46 -2.22 0.76
CA TYR A 90 11.84 -2.20 0.29
C TYR A 90 12.53 -0.86 0.64
N LEU A 91 11.87 0.25 0.36
CA LEU A 91 12.44 1.59 0.63
C LEU A 91 12.62 1.84 2.13
N ILE A 92 11.66 1.41 2.97
CA ILE A 92 11.73 1.51 4.43
C ILE A 92 12.87 0.63 4.98
N ASP A 93 13.05 -0.58 4.44
CA ASP A 93 14.18 -1.45 4.80
C ASP A 93 15.53 -0.81 4.42
N ARG A 94 15.62 -0.17 3.24
CA ARG A 94 16.82 0.58 2.81
C ARG A 94 17.11 1.81 3.68
N LEU A 95 16.10 2.37 4.33
CA LEU A 95 16.27 3.42 5.37
C LEU A 95 16.68 2.84 6.73
N ASN A 96 17.01 1.55 6.81
CA ASN A 96 17.46 0.86 8.02
C ASN A 96 16.45 0.91 9.18
N ALA A 97 15.18 0.68 8.91
CA ALA A 97 14.20 0.39 9.96
C ALA A 97 14.66 -0.79 10.84
N ALA A 98 14.35 -0.78 12.13
CA ALA A 98 14.70 -1.87 13.05
C ALA A 98 13.93 -3.15 12.71
N ALA A 99 12.66 -2.99 12.35
CA ALA A 99 11.80 -4.07 11.86
C ALA A 99 10.73 -3.48 10.93
N VAL A 100 10.28 -4.27 9.95
CA VAL A 100 9.11 -3.94 9.13
C VAL A 100 8.18 -5.15 9.11
N THR A 101 6.98 -4.98 9.65
CA THR A 101 5.89 -5.95 9.50
C THR A 101 4.91 -5.41 8.46
N ALA A 102 4.73 -6.12 7.36
CA ALA A 102 3.85 -5.71 6.25
C ALA A 102 2.70 -6.71 6.07
N VAL A 103 1.45 -6.23 6.09
CA VAL A 103 0.23 -7.05 6.04
C VAL A 103 -0.45 -6.86 4.70
N GLU A 104 -0.58 -7.94 3.90
CA GLU A 104 -1.20 -7.95 2.57
C GLU A 104 -2.35 -8.94 2.51
N ALA A 105 -3.52 -8.47 2.07
CA ALA A 105 -4.72 -9.30 1.99
C ALA A 105 -4.82 -10.07 0.65
N ASN A 106 -4.26 -9.52 -0.42
CA ASN A 106 -4.27 -10.16 -1.72
C ASN A 106 -3.19 -11.23 -1.80
N ALA A 107 -3.60 -12.50 -1.91
CA ALA A 107 -2.67 -13.64 -1.91
C ALA A 107 -1.64 -13.58 -3.05
N ARG A 108 -2.02 -13.05 -4.23
CA ARG A 108 -1.07 -12.92 -5.35
C ARG A 108 -0.07 -11.79 -5.11
N ALA A 109 -0.52 -10.66 -4.57
CA ALA A 109 0.36 -9.56 -4.15
C ALA A 109 1.32 -10.02 -3.04
N TYR A 110 0.82 -10.74 -2.03
CA TYR A 110 1.65 -11.35 -0.99
C TYR A 110 2.76 -12.24 -1.55
N LEU A 111 2.42 -13.13 -2.51
CA LEU A 111 3.44 -13.98 -3.15
C LEU A 111 4.48 -13.15 -3.93
N LYS A 112 4.05 -12.07 -4.58
CA LYS A 112 4.97 -11.12 -5.24
C LYS A 112 5.86 -10.40 -4.22
N CYS A 113 5.34 -10.04 -3.03
CA CYS A 113 6.17 -9.52 -1.94
C CYS A 113 7.29 -10.48 -1.52
N LEU A 114 6.99 -11.79 -1.41
CA LEU A 114 8.01 -12.80 -1.06
C LEU A 114 9.08 -12.93 -2.15
N ILE A 115 8.67 -12.90 -3.42
CA ILE A 115 9.60 -12.90 -4.56
C ILE A 115 10.45 -11.63 -4.53
N ALA A 116 9.83 -10.46 -4.39
CA ALA A 116 10.53 -9.18 -4.32
C ALA A 116 11.54 -9.14 -3.15
N LYS A 117 11.14 -9.68 -1.99
CA LYS A 117 12.03 -9.76 -0.82
C LYS A 117 13.32 -10.52 -1.14
N GLU A 118 13.23 -11.67 -1.78
CA GLU A 118 14.39 -12.47 -2.13
C GLU A 118 15.18 -11.85 -3.28
N THR A 119 14.49 -11.47 -4.37
CA THR A 119 15.10 -10.95 -5.60
C THR A 119 15.82 -9.61 -5.36
N PHE A 120 15.22 -8.71 -4.58
CA PHE A 120 15.78 -7.38 -4.29
C PHE A 120 16.53 -7.32 -2.95
N ARG A 121 16.74 -8.51 -2.32
CA ARG A 121 17.58 -8.67 -1.12
C ARG A 121 17.17 -7.77 0.04
N MET A 122 15.86 -7.76 0.35
CA MET A 122 15.39 -7.16 1.57
C MET A 122 15.94 -7.91 2.79
N SER A 123 16.18 -7.20 3.87
CA SER A 123 16.80 -7.77 5.07
C SER A 123 15.89 -8.79 5.78
N ALA A 124 16.48 -9.58 6.67
CA ALA A 124 15.73 -10.49 7.54
C ALA A 124 14.77 -9.77 8.50
N ARG A 125 14.90 -8.45 8.67
CA ARG A 125 14.02 -7.62 9.51
C ARG A 125 12.65 -7.37 8.88
N VAL A 126 12.51 -7.62 7.57
CA VAL A 126 11.23 -7.51 6.85
C VAL A 126 10.45 -8.80 7.01
N ARG A 127 9.18 -8.68 7.42
CA ARG A 127 8.24 -9.78 7.52
C ARG A 127 6.94 -9.45 6.81
N PHE A 128 6.57 -10.24 5.80
CA PHE A 128 5.27 -10.17 5.16
C PHE A 128 4.28 -11.15 5.82
N LEU A 129 3.05 -10.69 6.05
CA LEU A 129 1.94 -11.47 6.59
C LEU A 129 0.80 -11.46 5.57
N LEU A 130 0.24 -12.64 5.28
CA LEU A 130 -0.97 -12.75 4.47
C LEU A 130 -2.20 -12.64 5.37
N GLY A 131 -3.05 -11.65 5.11
CA GLY A 131 -4.28 -11.47 5.86
C GLY A 131 -4.88 -10.08 5.76
N ASP A 132 -6.08 -9.94 6.28
CA ASP A 132 -6.79 -8.67 6.37
C ASP A 132 -6.19 -7.75 7.43
N CYS A 133 -5.90 -6.50 7.05
CA CYS A 133 -5.23 -5.54 7.91
C CYS A 133 -6.09 -5.08 9.10
N LEU A 134 -7.42 -4.94 8.93
CA LEU A 134 -8.31 -4.57 10.03
C LEU A 134 -8.43 -5.71 11.03
N ALA A 135 -8.56 -6.96 10.55
CA ALA A 135 -8.58 -8.13 11.41
C ALA A 135 -7.26 -8.26 12.20
N HIS A 136 -6.11 -8.03 11.55
CA HIS A 136 -4.80 -7.99 12.21
C HIS A 136 -4.77 -6.92 13.31
N LEU A 137 -5.11 -5.68 13.01
CA LEU A 137 -5.07 -4.56 13.96
C LEU A 137 -6.05 -4.73 15.14
N ARG A 138 -7.19 -5.42 14.93
CA ARG A 138 -8.16 -5.72 16.01
C ARG A 138 -7.63 -6.75 17.00
N THR A 139 -6.82 -7.70 16.53
CA THR A 139 -6.41 -8.90 17.31
C THR A 139 -5.02 -8.81 17.92
N VAL A 140 -4.13 -8.02 17.35
CA VAL A 140 -2.74 -7.90 17.79
C VAL A 140 -2.58 -6.68 18.68
N ASP A 141 -2.12 -6.86 19.93
CA ASP A 141 -1.89 -5.77 20.88
C ASP A 141 -0.55 -5.06 20.70
N GLN A 142 0.31 -5.56 19.82
CA GLN A 142 1.58 -4.94 19.51
C GLN A 142 1.39 -3.51 19.02
N THR A 143 2.22 -2.60 19.53
CA THR A 143 2.33 -1.22 19.04
C THR A 143 3.62 -1.07 18.25
N HIS A 144 3.59 -0.16 17.28
CA HIS A 144 4.71 0.16 16.42
C HIS A 144 5.08 1.64 16.54
N ASP A 145 6.32 2.00 16.27
CA ASP A 145 6.74 3.40 16.28
C ASP A 145 6.00 4.19 15.18
N ILE A 146 5.93 3.62 13.99
CA ILE A 146 5.33 4.24 12.80
C ILE A 146 4.44 3.21 12.10
N ALA A 147 3.24 3.63 11.69
CA ALA A 147 2.42 2.87 10.76
C ALA A 147 2.35 3.56 9.39
N VAL A 148 2.36 2.76 8.34
CA VAL A 148 2.29 3.19 6.94
C VAL A 148 1.04 2.58 6.30
N ALA A 149 0.16 3.44 5.75
CA ALA A 149 -1.02 3.04 5.00
C ALA A 149 -1.06 3.84 3.69
N SER A 150 -0.33 3.37 2.69
CA SER A 150 -0.21 4.05 1.41
C SER A 150 -1.02 3.34 0.33
N GLY A 151 -2.11 3.99 -0.11
CA GLY A 151 -2.99 3.42 -1.13
C GLY A 151 -4.07 2.47 -0.59
N LEU A 152 -4.41 2.56 0.70
CA LEU A 152 -5.32 1.62 1.35
C LEU A 152 -6.67 2.25 1.74
N LEU A 153 -6.69 3.44 2.33
CA LEU A 153 -7.87 4.01 3.00
C LEU A 153 -9.11 4.05 2.10
N TYR A 154 -8.93 4.48 0.86
CA TYR A 154 -10.01 4.62 -0.13
C TYR A 154 -10.51 3.29 -0.71
N HIS A 155 -9.98 2.16 -0.26
CA HIS A 155 -10.45 0.82 -0.62
C HIS A 155 -11.34 0.19 0.45
N LEU A 156 -11.52 0.84 1.59
CA LEU A 156 -12.25 0.28 2.73
C LEU A 156 -13.72 0.67 2.72
N THR A 157 -14.55 -0.19 3.29
CA THR A 157 -15.98 0.07 3.58
C THR A 157 -16.19 0.68 4.97
N ASN A 158 -15.15 0.70 5.83
CA ASN A 158 -15.13 1.45 7.08
C ASN A 158 -13.76 2.16 7.25
N PRO A 159 -13.50 3.26 6.52
CA PRO A 159 -12.20 3.93 6.54
C PRO A 159 -11.85 4.52 7.91
N VAL A 160 -12.84 4.98 8.69
CA VAL A 160 -12.59 5.57 10.02
C VAL A 160 -12.14 4.53 11.02
N GLU A 161 -12.56 3.29 10.90
CA GLU A 161 -12.05 2.20 11.73
C GLU A 161 -10.54 1.99 11.54
N LEU A 162 -10.06 2.07 10.28
CA LEU A 162 -8.61 2.01 10.04
C LEU A 162 -7.88 3.14 10.78
N LEU A 163 -8.38 4.38 10.70
CA LEU A 163 -7.75 5.54 11.35
C LEU A 163 -7.72 5.39 12.88
N GLU A 164 -8.80 4.88 13.48
CA GLU A 164 -8.86 4.55 14.90
C GLU A 164 -7.81 3.49 15.28
N LEU A 165 -7.78 2.38 14.55
CA LEU A 165 -6.87 1.27 14.82
C LEU A 165 -5.40 1.67 14.64
N LEU A 166 -5.08 2.46 13.62
CA LEU A 166 -3.75 3.06 13.45
C LEU A 166 -3.38 3.93 14.66
N ALA A 167 -4.32 4.74 15.14
CA ALA A 167 -4.09 5.54 16.35
C ALA A 167 -3.85 4.67 17.58
N ARG A 168 -4.52 3.56 17.74
CA ARG A 168 -4.27 2.63 18.85
C ARG A 168 -2.91 1.93 18.77
N ARG A 169 -2.39 1.69 17.58
CA ARG A 169 -1.24 0.81 17.32
C ARG A 169 0.05 1.55 16.95
N SER A 170 0.01 2.88 16.82
CA SER A 170 1.22 3.64 16.47
C SER A 170 1.24 5.04 17.08
N ASN A 171 2.46 5.58 17.21
CA ASN A 171 2.68 6.95 17.69
C ASN A 171 2.77 7.97 16.55
N ALA A 172 3.18 7.52 15.38
CA ALA A 172 3.19 8.30 14.15
C ALA A 172 2.65 7.47 12.98
N ILE A 173 2.08 8.13 11.99
CA ILE A 173 1.59 7.48 10.77
C ILE A 173 2.08 8.21 9.53
N PHE A 174 2.27 7.46 8.46
CA PHE A 174 2.27 7.96 7.09
C PHE A 174 1.05 7.40 6.36
N LEU A 175 0.20 8.28 5.86
CA LEU A 175 -0.97 7.98 5.05
C LEU A 175 -0.81 8.62 3.67
N TRP A 176 -0.97 7.81 2.60
CA TRP A 176 -1.27 8.31 1.27
C TRP A 176 -2.61 7.76 0.82
N THR A 177 -3.49 8.63 0.38
CA THR A 177 -4.83 8.24 -0.07
C THR A 177 -5.36 9.19 -1.14
N VAL A 178 -6.15 8.68 -2.09
CA VAL A 178 -7.11 9.51 -2.80
C VAL A 178 -8.27 9.80 -1.86
N PHE A 179 -8.93 10.95 -2.04
CA PHE A 179 -10.06 11.37 -1.22
C PHE A 179 -11.19 11.92 -2.10
N TYR A 180 -12.40 11.96 -1.57
CA TYR A 180 -13.53 12.59 -2.25
C TYR A 180 -13.32 14.11 -2.28
N ASP A 181 -13.22 14.64 -3.49
CA ASP A 181 -13.05 16.07 -3.77
C ASP A 181 -14.24 16.52 -4.60
N PRO A 182 -15.20 17.27 -4.00
CA PRO A 182 -16.41 17.68 -4.70
C PRO A 182 -16.13 18.52 -5.95
N ASP A 183 -15.10 19.36 -5.93
CA ASP A 183 -14.74 20.21 -7.07
C ASP A 183 -14.17 19.36 -8.22
N PHE A 184 -13.33 18.38 -7.90
CA PHE A 184 -12.83 17.43 -8.90
C PHE A 184 -13.98 16.62 -9.52
N VAL A 185 -14.88 16.08 -8.70
CA VAL A 185 -16.02 15.27 -9.14
C VAL A 185 -16.94 16.09 -10.04
N ALA A 186 -17.24 17.35 -9.69
CA ALA A 186 -18.07 18.23 -10.49
C ALA A 186 -17.47 18.55 -11.87
N GLN A 187 -16.13 18.65 -11.96
CA GLN A 187 -15.41 18.96 -13.19
C GLN A 187 -15.09 17.72 -14.04
N ASN A 188 -15.21 16.51 -13.48
CA ASN A 188 -14.81 15.25 -14.12
C ASN A 188 -15.97 14.24 -14.09
N PRO A 189 -16.96 14.35 -14.99
CA PRO A 189 -18.19 13.55 -14.92
C PRO A 189 -17.95 12.02 -15.07
N VAL A 190 -16.91 11.59 -15.76
CA VAL A 190 -16.62 10.15 -15.95
C VAL A 190 -16.16 9.48 -14.63
N PRO A 191 -15.11 9.92 -13.94
CA PRO A 191 -14.81 9.40 -12.60
C PRO A 191 -15.91 9.76 -11.60
N GLY A 192 -16.58 10.91 -11.73
CA GLY A 192 -17.69 11.35 -10.87
C GLY A 192 -18.87 10.39 -10.90
N ALA A 193 -19.18 9.78 -12.03
CA ALA A 193 -20.27 8.81 -12.19
C ALA A 193 -20.06 7.51 -11.38
N LYS A 194 -18.87 7.26 -10.86
CA LYS A 194 -18.59 6.11 -9.96
C LYS A 194 -19.09 6.36 -8.54
N PHE A 195 -19.32 7.62 -8.15
CA PHE A 195 -19.91 7.95 -6.86
C PHE A 195 -21.44 7.92 -6.95
N SER A 196 -22.09 7.15 -6.08
CA SER A 196 -23.54 6.93 -6.15
C SER A 196 -24.33 7.54 -5.01
N GLU A 197 -23.76 7.59 -3.82
CA GLU A 197 -24.47 8.06 -2.62
C GLU A 197 -23.49 8.68 -1.60
N GLN A 198 -24.04 9.61 -0.82
CA GLN A 198 -23.40 10.20 0.34
C GLN A 198 -24.13 9.72 1.59
N LEU A 199 -23.39 9.15 2.57
CA LEU A 199 -23.95 8.56 3.76
C LEU A 199 -23.34 9.15 5.02
N PRO A 200 -24.17 9.54 6.02
CA PRO A 200 -23.68 9.81 7.36
C PRO A 200 -23.33 8.49 8.05
N MET A 201 -22.18 8.46 8.70
CA MET A 201 -21.71 7.32 9.49
C MET A 201 -21.22 7.79 10.86
N GLU A 202 -21.13 6.85 11.80
CA GLU A 202 -20.53 7.06 13.10
C GLU A 202 -19.63 5.89 13.44
N HIS A 203 -18.41 6.15 13.91
CA HIS A 203 -17.49 5.14 14.41
C HIS A 203 -16.76 5.66 15.65
N ALA A 204 -16.79 4.91 16.76
CA ALA A 204 -16.15 5.25 18.03
C ALA A 204 -16.40 6.71 18.48
N GLY A 205 -17.65 7.18 18.34
CA GLY A 205 -18.08 8.54 18.68
C GLY A 205 -17.73 9.63 17.66
N PHE A 206 -17.04 9.30 16.59
CA PHE A 206 -16.76 10.24 15.50
C PHE A 206 -17.84 10.14 14.41
N LYS A 207 -18.62 11.21 14.26
CA LYS A 207 -19.63 11.36 13.19
C LYS A 207 -18.97 11.95 11.95
N HIS A 208 -19.20 11.33 10.81
CA HIS A 208 -18.58 11.72 9.55
C HIS A 208 -19.46 11.37 8.36
N THR A 209 -19.06 11.84 7.20
CA THR A 209 -19.73 11.58 5.94
C THR A 209 -18.79 10.78 5.02
N VAL A 210 -19.36 9.78 4.34
CA VAL A 210 -18.64 8.99 3.34
C VAL A 210 -19.36 9.03 1.99
N HIS A 211 -18.60 8.84 0.92
CA HIS A 211 -19.09 8.83 -0.45
C HIS A 211 -18.83 7.44 -1.05
N ARG A 212 -19.88 6.74 -1.44
CA ARG A 212 -19.78 5.40 -2.01
C ARG A 212 -19.18 5.46 -3.40
N PHE A 213 -18.05 4.76 -3.58
CA PHE A 213 -17.36 4.59 -4.85
C PHE A 213 -17.55 3.17 -5.36
N ASN A 214 -18.12 3.01 -6.56
CA ASN A 214 -18.40 1.72 -7.17
C ASN A 214 -17.26 1.35 -8.13
N TYR A 215 -16.68 0.18 -7.96
CA TYR A 215 -15.58 -0.28 -8.83
C TYR A 215 -16.07 -0.63 -10.25
N GLY A 216 -17.30 -1.17 -10.36
CA GLY A 216 -17.88 -1.54 -11.65
C GLY A 216 -17.00 -2.48 -12.47
N PRO A 217 -16.78 -2.20 -13.76
CA PRO A 217 -15.97 -3.07 -14.63
C PRO A 217 -14.50 -3.24 -14.20
N SER A 218 -14.00 -2.40 -13.28
CA SER A 218 -12.63 -2.55 -12.75
C SER A 218 -12.43 -3.86 -11.98
N LEU A 219 -13.51 -4.48 -11.48
CA LEU A 219 -13.47 -5.77 -10.78
C LEU A 219 -13.02 -6.93 -11.69
N ASP A 220 -13.25 -6.83 -12.99
CA ASP A 220 -12.89 -7.87 -13.97
C ASP A 220 -11.42 -7.78 -14.40
N TRP A 221 -10.73 -6.74 -13.99
CA TRP A 221 -9.33 -6.57 -14.34
C TRP A 221 -8.43 -7.46 -13.49
N LYS A 222 -7.55 -8.26 -14.15
CA LYS A 222 -6.63 -9.19 -13.45
C LYS A 222 -5.66 -8.53 -12.47
N GLY A 223 -5.35 -7.25 -12.66
CA GLY A 223 -4.52 -6.45 -11.77
C GLY A 223 -5.31 -5.70 -10.69
N PHE A 224 -6.59 -6.00 -10.50
CA PHE A 224 -7.40 -5.36 -9.46
C PHE A 224 -6.80 -5.59 -8.07
N CYS A 225 -6.51 -4.50 -7.38
CA CYS A 225 -5.91 -4.47 -6.04
C CYS A 225 -6.74 -3.65 -5.04
N GLY A 226 -8.03 -3.46 -5.32
CA GLY A 226 -8.97 -2.84 -4.39
C GLY A 226 -9.29 -3.72 -3.20
N GLY A 227 -10.22 -3.27 -2.33
CA GLY A 227 -10.70 -4.03 -1.19
C GLY A 227 -11.45 -5.31 -1.56
N GLY A 228 -11.88 -6.07 -0.55
CA GLY A 228 -12.63 -7.31 -0.71
C GLY A 228 -14.10 -7.13 -1.13
N ASP A 229 -14.58 -5.88 -1.23
CA ASP A 229 -15.95 -5.52 -1.57
C ASP A 229 -16.06 -4.98 -2.99
N ILE A 230 -17.28 -4.98 -3.55
CA ILE A 230 -17.56 -4.43 -4.90
C ILE A 230 -17.62 -2.90 -4.93
N TYR A 231 -17.51 -2.26 -3.79
CA TYR A 231 -17.47 -0.81 -3.58
C TYR A 231 -16.55 -0.47 -2.40
N SER A 232 -16.25 0.81 -2.25
CA SER A 232 -15.57 1.37 -1.09
C SER A 232 -16.20 2.69 -0.68
N TYR A 233 -15.80 3.22 0.48
CA TYR A 233 -16.21 4.54 0.93
C TYR A 233 -15.04 5.50 0.95
N TRP A 234 -15.20 6.62 0.27
CA TRP A 234 -14.24 7.71 0.25
C TRP A 234 -14.66 8.82 1.20
N MET A 235 -13.68 9.37 1.89
CA MET A 235 -13.86 10.52 2.78
C MET A 235 -13.37 11.80 2.10
N GLU A 236 -13.89 12.96 2.51
CA GLU A 236 -13.28 14.24 2.19
C GLU A 236 -11.98 14.43 3.00
N LYS A 237 -11.03 15.19 2.49
CA LYS A 237 -9.75 15.50 3.17
C LYS A 237 -9.97 16.03 4.59
N LYS A 238 -10.93 16.95 4.79
CA LYS A 238 -11.25 17.51 6.12
C LYS A 238 -11.70 16.45 7.12
N GLU A 239 -12.48 15.46 6.67
CA GLU A 239 -12.99 14.37 7.51
C GLU A 239 -11.85 13.40 7.90
N ILE A 240 -10.90 13.16 7.00
CA ILE A 240 -9.71 12.32 7.31
C ILE A 240 -8.89 12.98 8.41
N ILE A 241 -8.60 14.28 8.31
CA ILE A 241 -7.82 15.02 9.31
C ILE A 241 -8.59 15.07 10.64
N ALA A 242 -9.89 15.42 10.61
CA ALA A 242 -10.72 15.49 11.82
C ALA A 242 -10.84 14.12 12.54
N ALA A 243 -10.90 13.01 11.80
CA ALA A 243 -10.90 11.67 12.38
C ALA A 243 -9.57 11.38 13.11
N LEU A 244 -8.43 11.70 12.48
CA LEU A 244 -7.12 11.53 13.11
C LEU A 244 -6.97 12.40 14.36
N GLU A 245 -7.46 13.65 14.34
CA GLU A 245 -7.49 14.55 15.51
C GLU A 245 -8.37 13.96 16.62
N HIS A 246 -9.56 13.43 16.30
CA HIS A 246 -10.47 12.77 17.23
C HIS A 246 -9.77 11.60 17.93
N PHE A 247 -8.99 10.79 17.20
CA PHE A 247 -8.26 9.65 17.74
C PHE A 247 -6.89 9.99 18.36
N GLY A 248 -6.55 11.27 18.48
CA GLY A 248 -5.43 11.72 19.30
C GLY A 248 -4.18 12.18 18.58
N PHE A 249 -4.15 12.23 17.27
CA PHE A 249 -3.06 12.89 16.55
C PHE A 249 -3.16 14.41 16.67
N ARG A 250 -2.03 15.12 16.78
CA ARG A 250 -2.02 16.57 17.03
C ARG A 250 -1.10 17.35 16.09
N ASP A 251 -0.03 16.74 15.63
CA ASP A 251 0.90 17.37 14.70
C ASP A 251 0.75 16.74 13.31
N PHE A 252 0.65 17.57 12.27
CA PHE A 252 0.37 17.12 10.90
C PHE A 252 1.30 17.80 9.90
N ARG A 253 1.78 17.04 8.92
CA ARG A 253 2.39 17.57 7.70
C ARG A 253 1.63 16.97 6.51
N THR A 254 1.10 17.82 5.66
CA THR A 254 0.27 17.39 4.54
C THR A 254 0.74 17.99 3.23
N GLU A 255 0.58 17.22 2.16
CA GLU A 255 0.75 17.67 0.79
C GLU A 255 -0.37 17.09 -0.06
N GLN A 256 -0.93 17.89 -0.96
CA GLN A 256 -1.97 17.47 -1.88
C GLN A 256 -1.43 17.56 -3.30
N HIS A 257 -1.74 16.56 -4.10
CA HIS A 257 -1.35 16.53 -5.51
C HIS A 257 -2.45 15.90 -6.37
N PRO A 258 -2.50 16.23 -7.67
CA PRO A 258 -3.43 15.59 -8.59
C PRO A 258 -3.07 14.11 -8.78
N ASN A 259 -4.10 13.29 -8.97
CA ASN A 259 -3.98 11.87 -9.30
C ASN A 259 -4.97 11.54 -10.42
N VAL A 260 -4.73 10.47 -11.16
CA VAL A 260 -5.61 10.01 -12.25
C VAL A 260 -7.03 9.64 -11.79
N HIS A 261 -7.20 9.34 -10.51
CA HIS A 261 -8.49 8.98 -9.92
C HIS A 261 -9.13 10.12 -9.12
N GLY A 262 -8.47 11.26 -8.97
CA GLY A 262 -8.94 12.38 -8.16
C GLY A 262 -7.81 13.15 -7.50
N SER A 263 -8.13 13.86 -6.44
CA SER A 263 -7.14 14.52 -5.58
C SER A 263 -6.54 13.51 -4.60
N ALA A 264 -5.23 13.52 -4.44
CA ALA A 264 -4.51 12.69 -3.50
C ALA A 264 -3.91 13.50 -2.35
N LEU A 265 -3.87 12.91 -1.18
CA LEU A 265 -3.31 13.46 0.05
C LEU A 265 -2.13 12.60 0.50
N MET A 266 -0.98 13.21 0.68
CA MET A 266 0.09 12.72 1.54
C MET A 266 -0.05 13.35 2.91
N LEU A 267 0.03 12.56 3.95
CA LEU A 267 -0.12 13.02 5.33
C LEU A 267 0.82 12.22 6.23
N VAL A 268 1.61 12.94 7.03
CA VAL A 268 2.25 12.38 8.23
C VAL A 268 1.58 13.01 9.44
N ALA A 269 1.21 12.18 10.41
CA ALA A 269 0.65 12.64 11.67
C ALA A 269 1.38 12.02 12.87
N ARG A 270 1.47 12.78 13.97
CA ARG A 270 2.07 12.38 15.24
C ARG A 270 1.16 12.75 16.40
N LYS A 271 1.15 11.93 17.46
CA LYS A 271 0.50 12.21 18.75
C LYS A 271 1.26 13.22 19.57
#